data_880a883ae37efe48e036571ded4a2507
#
_entry.id   880a883ae37efe48e036571ded4a2507
#
_cell.length_a   1.000
_cell.length_b   1.000
_cell.length_c   1.000
_cell.angle_alpha   90.00
_cell.angle_beta   90.00
_cell.angle_gamma   90.00
#
_symmetry.space_group_name_H-M   'P 1'
#
loop_
_entity.id
_entity.type
_entity.pdbx_description
1 polymer ?
#
loop_
_entity_poly.entity_id
_entity_poly.type
_entity_poly.pdbx_seq_one_letter_code
_entity_poly.pdbx_strand_id
1 'polypeptide(L)'
;MSFKFFACGDIVNLTAKENFIDDSLKDIIKNSDVAICNFEAPIKTENMEAIKKAGPHMYQSKESIKYLNDAGFNMVSLANNHIYDYGQEALEKTLLELNKHG
;
A
#
# COMPACT_ATOMS: atom_id res chain seq x y z
N MET A 1 27.63 13.62 -4.02
CA MET A 1 26.43 12.80 -4.35
C MET A 1 25.76 12.41 -3.04
N SER A 2 24.48 12.70 -2.87
CA SER A 2 23.75 12.38 -1.66
C SER A 2 22.66 11.36 -1.96
N PHE A 3 22.46 10.44 -1.02
CA PHE A 3 21.36 9.47 -1.07
C PHE A 3 20.15 10.07 -0.32
N LYS A 4 18.99 10.05 -0.95
CA LYS A 4 17.76 10.58 -0.37
C LYS A 4 16.80 9.45 -0.04
N PHE A 5 16.39 9.37 1.20
CA PHE A 5 15.47 8.38 1.72
C PHE A 5 14.21 9.06 2.23
N PHE A 6 13.05 8.65 1.73
CA PHE A 6 11.76 9.14 2.19
C PHE A 6 10.99 7.98 2.83
N ALA A 7 10.48 8.19 4.02
CA ALA A 7 9.65 7.20 4.69
C ALA A 7 8.42 7.90 5.28
N CYS A 8 7.27 7.29 5.15
CA CYS A 8 6.05 7.77 5.75
C CYS A 8 5.32 6.63 6.46
N GLY A 9 4.17 6.94 7.06
CA GLY A 9 3.40 5.99 7.85
C GLY A 9 2.46 5.14 7.02
N ASP A 10 1.31 4.86 7.61
CA ASP A 10 0.33 3.91 7.10
C ASP A 10 -0.42 4.45 5.89
N ILE A 11 -0.57 3.61 4.88
CA ILE A 11 -1.37 3.90 3.70
C ILE A 11 -2.52 2.90 3.66
N VAL A 12 -3.75 3.42 3.66
CA VAL A 12 -4.97 2.65 3.44
C VAL A 12 -5.87 3.45 2.51
N ASN A 13 -6.10 2.98 1.31
CA ASN A 13 -6.98 3.62 0.33
C ASN A 13 -8.14 2.69 0.02
N LEU A 14 -9.17 2.76 0.84
CA LEU A 14 -10.33 1.88 0.78
C LEU A 14 -11.21 2.13 -0.44
N THR A 15 -11.34 3.37 -0.85
CA THR A 15 -12.32 3.80 -1.86
C THR A 15 -11.71 4.09 -3.21
N ALA A 16 -10.49 3.64 -3.47
CA ALA A 16 -9.78 3.88 -4.73
C ALA A 16 -9.66 5.37 -5.07
N LYS A 17 -9.47 6.20 -4.03
CA LYS A 17 -9.40 7.65 -4.23
C LYS A 17 -8.14 8.03 -4.99
N GLU A 18 -8.34 8.61 -6.16
CA GLU A 18 -7.27 9.16 -6.98
C GLU A 18 -6.70 10.42 -6.34
N ASN A 19 -5.40 10.65 -6.53
CA ASN A 19 -4.72 11.86 -6.04
C ASN A 19 -4.88 12.10 -4.52
N PHE A 20 -4.88 11.02 -3.74
CA PHE A 20 -4.94 11.15 -2.28
C PHE A 20 -3.62 11.63 -1.65
N ILE A 21 -2.58 11.78 -2.47
CA ILE A 21 -1.29 12.31 -2.04
C ILE A 21 -1.10 13.68 -2.68
N ASP A 22 -0.80 14.70 -1.86
CA ASP A 22 -0.61 16.05 -2.33
C ASP A 22 0.55 16.16 -3.32
N ASP A 23 0.39 17.01 -4.34
CA ASP A 23 1.39 17.17 -5.40
C ASP A 23 2.76 17.61 -4.87
N SER A 24 2.80 18.46 -3.83
CA SER A 24 4.06 18.88 -3.22
C SER A 24 4.79 17.70 -2.58
N LEU A 25 4.06 16.75 -1.99
CA LEU A 25 4.64 15.52 -1.46
C LEU A 25 5.12 14.60 -2.57
N LYS A 26 4.37 14.51 -3.68
CA LYS A 26 4.79 13.69 -4.83
C LYS A 26 6.15 14.12 -5.36
N ASP A 27 6.41 15.41 -5.40
CA ASP A 27 7.72 15.93 -5.84
C ASP A 27 8.84 15.44 -4.93
N ILE A 28 8.64 15.49 -3.62
CA ILE A 28 9.62 15.00 -2.65
C ILE A 28 9.83 13.50 -2.80
N ILE A 29 8.75 12.75 -2.94
CA ILE A 29 8.79 11.28 -3.09
C ILE A 29 9.55 10.90 -4.35
N LYS A 30 9.23 11.52 -5.48
CA LYS A 30 9.86 11.23 -6.78
C LYS A 30 11.34 11.57 -6.81
N ASN A 31 11.76 12.56 -6.03
CA ASN A 31 13.16 12.96 -5.96
C ASN A 31 13.97 12.15 -4.95
N SER A 32 13.36 11.17 -4.30
CA SER A 32 14.03 10.28 -3.35
C SER A 32 14.57 9.06 -4.06
N ASP A 33 15.71 8.54 -3.61
CA ASP A 33 16.28 7.29 -4.15
C ASP A 33 15.50 6.09 -3.67
N VAL A 34 15.06 6.11 -2.40
CA VAL A 34 14.15 5.12 -1.82
C VAL A 34 12.99 5.87 -1.19
N ALA A 35 11.78 5.50 -1.56
CA ALA A 35 10.56 6.01 -0.96
C ALA A 35 9.72 4.83 -0.49
N ILE A 36 9.51 4.72 0.80
CA ILE A 36 8.81 3.60 1.44
C ILE A 36 7.61 4.09 2.24
N CYS A 37 6.53 3.34 2.20
CA CYS A 37 5.38 3.51 3.09
C CYS A 37 4.98 2.17 3.68
N ASN A 38 4.18 2.20 4.74
CA ASN A 38 3.58 1.00 5.30
C ASN A 38 2.26 0.74 4.57
N PHE A 39 2.20 -0.35 3.80
CA PHE A 39 1.00 -0.79 3.10
C PHE A 39 0.13 -1.52 4.11
N GLU A 40 -0.70 -0.77 4.83
CA GLU A 40 -1.31 -1.17 6.09
C GLU A 40 -2.41 -2.22 5.97
N ALA A 41 -2.92 -2.46 4.77
CA ALA A 41 -4.02 -3.40 4.61
C ALA A 41 -3.89 -4.16 3.29
N PRO A 42 -4.41 -5.40 3.23
CA PRO A 42 -4.34 -6.19 2.00
C PRO A 42 -5.34 -5.71 0.96
N ILE A 43 -5.09 -6.09 -0.27
CA ILE A 43 -6.07 -5.99 -1.34
C ILE A 43 -7.02 -7.17 -1.22
N LYS A 44 -8.32 -6.91 -1.31
CA LYS A 44 -9.29 -8.00 -1.32
C LYS A 44 -10.23 -7.88 -2.52
N THR A 45 -10.74 -9.03 -2.94
CA THR A 45 -11.86 -9.12 -3.88
C THR A 45 -13.15 -9.42 -3.10
N GLU A 46 -14.30 -9.33 -3.78
CA GLU A 46 -15.61 -9.54 -3.15
C GLU A 46 -15.76 -10.91 -2.49
N ASN A 47 -15.05 -11.92 -2.98
CA ASN A 47 -15.16 -13.29 -2.49
C ASN A 47 -14.29 -13.59 -1.27
N MET A 48 -13.47 -12.66 -0.85
CA MET A 48 -12.57 -12.87 0.29
C MET A 48 -13.24 -12.47 1.59
N GLU A 49 -13.14 -13.33 2.58
CA GLU A 49 -13.75 -13.12 3.89
C GLU A 49 -12.69 -12.73 4.92
N ALA A 50 -13.11 -11.89 5.87
CA ALA A 50 -12.27 -11.49 6.98
C ALA A 50 -11.97 -12.70 7.88
N ILE A 51 -10.73 -12.76 8.40
CA ILE A 51 -10.37 -13.77 9.40
C ILE A 51 -11.04 -13.43 10.74
N LYS A 52 -11.17 -14.42 11.60
CA LYS A 52 -11.69 -14.20 12.96
C LYS A 52 -10.59 -13.61 13.84
N LYS A 53 -10.80 -12.41 14.31
CA LYS A 53 -9.91 -11.75 15.27
C LYS A 53 -10.66 -10.63 15.98
N ALA A 54 -10.14 -10.19 17.12
CA ALA A 54 -10.63 -9.00 17.79
C ALA A 54 -10.19 -7.75 17.03
N GLY A 55 -11.05 -6.73 17.03
CA GLY A 55 -10.75 -5.45 16.41
C GLY A 55 -11.16 -5.34 14.94
N PRO A 56 -10.92 -4.18 14.34
CA PRO A 56 -11.37 -3.91 12.98
C PRO A 56 -10.56 -4.69 11.93
N HIS A 57 -11.23 -4.98 10.81
CA HIS A 57 -10.60 -5.54 9.62
C HIS A 57 -10.46 -4.45 8.58
N MET A 58 -9.30 -4.39 7.93
CA MET A 58 -9.01 -3.37 6.94
C MET A 58 -8.61 -3.99 5.61
N TYR A 59 -8.95 -3.31 4.53
CA TYR A 59 -8.54 -3.68 3.18
C TYR A 59 -8.35 -2.44 2.32
N GLN A 60 -7.71 -2.60 1.18
CA GLN A 60 -7.50 -1.52 0.22
C GLN A 60 -7.99 -1.93 -1.16
N SER A 61 -8.33 -0.92 -1.96
CA SER A 61 -8.56 -1.12 -3.38
C SER A 61 -7.23 -1.45 -4.09
N LYS A 62 -7.27 -2.30 -5.11
CA LYS A 62 -6.08 -2.61 -5.91
C LYS A 62 -5.51 -1.39 -6.62
N GLU A 63 -6.34 -0.40 -6.90
CA GLU A 63 -5.91 0.85 -7.54
C GLU A 63 -4.96 1.65 -6.64
N SER A 64 -4.98 1.42 -5.34
CA SER A 64 -4.06 2.12 -4.44
C SER A 64 -2.60 1.86 -4.78
N ILE A 65 -2.27 0.66 -5.27
CA ILE A 65 -0.90 0.33 -5.68
C ILE A 65 -0.48 1.19 -6.86
N LYS A 66 -1.35 1.33 -7.86
CA LYS A 66 -1.09 2.18 -9.02
C LYS A 66 -0.84 3.63 -8.58
N TYR A 67 -1.67 4.13 -7.69
CA TYR A 67 -1.54 5.52 -7.23
C TYR A 67 -0.27 5.74 -6.42
N LEU A 68 0.15 4.77 -5.63
CA LEU A 68 1.43 4.85 -4.91
C LEU A 68 2.60 4.83 -5.90
N ASN A 69 2.56 3.97 -6.89
CA ASN A 69 3.59 3.91 -7.93
C ASN A 69 3.66 5.23 -8.71
N ASP A 70 2.51 5.78 -9.09
CA ASP A 70 2.41 7.06 -9.79
C ASP A 70 2.95 8.23 -8.93
N ALA A 71 2.80 8.13 -7.62
CA ALA A 71 3.31 9.14 -6.69
C ALA A 71 4.84 9.06 -6.50
N GLY A 72 5.47 7.95 -6.89
CA GLY A 72 6.91 7.79 -6.83
C GLY A 72 7.41 6.81 -5.77
N PHE A 73 6.52 6.15 -5.04
CA PHE A 73 6.93 5.10 -4.10
C PHE A 73 7.51 3.91 -4.84
N ASN A 74 8.63 3.40 -4.35
CA ASN A 74 9.30 2.25 -4.95
C ASN A 74 9.49 1.09 -3.97
N MET A 75 9.00 1.22 -2.75
CA MET A 75 9.07 0.19 -1.74
C MET A 75 7.88 0.30 -0.79
N VAL A 76 7.38 -0.82 -0.30
CA VAL A 76 6.35 -0.85 0.74
C VAL A 76 6.74 -1.86 1.81
N SER A 77 6.34 -1.58 3.04
CA SER A 77 6.40 -2.55 4.13
C SER A 77 5.05 -3.25 4.24
N LEU A 78 5.07 -4.57 4.38
CA LEU A 78 3.87 -5.36 4.59
C LEU A 78 3.80 -5.95 6.01
N ALA A 79 4.83 -5.73 6.82
CA ALA A 79 4.91 -6.28 8.17
C ALA A 79 4.06 -5.46 9.15
N ASN A 80 2.75 -5.66 9.12
CA ASN A 80 1.82 -4.93 9.97
C ASN A 80 0.68 -5.84 10.45
N ASN A 81 -0.14 -5.30 11.35
CA ASN A 81 -1.20 -6.06 12.01
C ASN A 81 -2.45 -6.28 11.14
N HIS A 82 -2.56 -5.60 9.99
CA HIS A 82 -3.74 -5.71 9.12
C HIS A 82 -3.50 -6.51 7.84
N ILE A 83 -2.25 -6.82 7.50
CA ILE A 83 -1.95 -7.46 6.22
C ILE A 83 -2.63 -8.82 6.03
N TYR A 84 -2.95 -9.50 7.13
CA TYR A 84 -3.60 -10.81 7.10
C TYR A 84 -5.09 -10.76 7.44
N ASP A 85 -5.71 -9.58 7.48
CA ASP A 85 -7.12 -9.42 7.88
C ASP A 85 -8.10 -10.23 7.03
N TYR A 86 -7.75 -10.54 5.79
CA TYR A 86 -8.57 -11.31 4.86
C TYR A 86 -7.90 -12.61 4.43
N GLY A 87 -6.90 -13.08 5.20
CA GLY A 87 -6.31 -14.39 5.07
C GLY A 87 -5.25 -14.50 3.99
N GLN A 88 -4.85 -15.75 3.74
CA GLN A 88 -3.74 -16.09 2.84
C GLN A 88 -4.03 -15.65 1.40
N GLU A 89 -5.24 -15.85 0.92
CA GLU A 89 -5.61 -15.51 -0.45
C GLU A 89 -5.47 -14.01 -0.72
N ALA A 90 -5.91 -13.18 0.22
CA ALA A 90 -5.76 -11.73 0.09
C ALA A 90 -4.30 -11.30 0.15
N LEU A 91 -3.51 -11.92 1.01
CA LEU A 91 -2.07 -11.65 1.09
C LEU A 91 -1.38 -12.00 -0.23
N GLU A 92 -1.67 -13.16 -0.80
CA GLU A 92 -1.10 -13.58 -2.08
C GLU A 92 -1.50 -12.65 -3.22
N LYS A 93 -2.76 -12.21 -3.25
CA LYS A 93 -3.26 -11.24 -4.23
C LYS A 93 -2.52 -9.91 -4.09
N THR A 94 -2.28 -9.47 -2.86
CA THR A 94 -1.54 -8.23 -2.60
C THR A 94 -0.11 -8.31 -3.15
N LEU A 95 0.59 -9.41 -2.85
CA LEU A 95 1.94 -9.63 -3.35
C LEU A 95 1.99 -9.66 -4.87
N LEU A 96 1.01 -10.32 -5.49
CA LEU A 96 0.94 -10.41 -6.94
C LEU A 96 0.73 -9.03 -7.59
N GLU A 97 -0.18 -8.23 -7.05
CA GLU A 97 -0.44 -6.90 -7.57
C GLU A 97 0.74 -5.95 -7.37
N LEU A 98 1.43 -6.04 -6.22
CA LEU A 98 2.63 -5.25 -5.99
C LEU A 98 3.72 -5.58 -7.00
N ASN A 99 3.91 -6.86 -7.31
CA ASN A 99 4.91 -7.29 -8.28
C ASN A 99 4.61 -6.82 -9.71
N LYS A 100 3.35 -6.65 -10.06
CA LYS A 100 2.95 -6.13 -11.38
C LYS A 100 3.39 -4.68 -11.61
N HIS A 101 3.51 -3.91 -10.55
CA HIS A 101 3.86 -2.50 -10.63
C HIS A 101 5.33 -2.22 -10.29
N GLY A 102 6.10 -3.26 -10.07
CA GLY A 102 7.50 -3.12 -9.73
C GLY A 102 7.72 -2.78 -8.30
#